data_2b5f36bf9e229774c8484c3f4d6f3baa
#
_entry.id   2b5f36bf9e229774c8484c3f4d6f3baa
#
_cell.length_a   1.000
_cell.length_b   1.000
_cell.length_c   1.000
_cell.angle_alpha   90.00
_cell.angle_beta   90.00
_cell.angle_gamma   90.00
#
_symmetry.space_group_name_H-M   'P 1'
#
loop_
_entity.id
_entity.type
_entity.pdbx_description
1 polymer ?
#
loop_
_entity_poly.entity_id
_entity_poly.type
_entity_poly.pdbx_seq_one_letter_code
_entity_poly.pdbx_strand_id
1 'polypeptide(L)'
;CFKTSNVEFYKRCMTYASFLLPLKVPAYDERHIDDKKHYTKSNVNVCYAAPRNKRKSRDWYETQLTVAKEITHIEGYPEKNVPFFVVTDDGYWFKAHTTSDGNKQFSAVGDELIMGRWLKGRLAAAGLVAPVNDTQKDTDRLGMITKEMLQEYGCENLYLKKTGQTALDEDGTA
;
A
#
# COMPACT_ATOMS: atom_id res chain seq x y z
N CYS A 1 -3.02 4.90 14.22
CA CYS A 1 -3.80 5.24 13.16
C CYS A 1 -5.09 5.95 13.49
N PHE A 2 -5.34 6.77 12.76
CA PHE A 2 -6.19 7.88 12.63
C PHE A 2 -7.64 7.49 12.52
N LYS A 3 -8.25 7.05 13.61
CA LYS A 3 -9.66 7.30 13.73
C LYS A 3 -9.84 8.80 13.59
N THR A 4 -10.79 9.19 12.80
CA THR A 4 -11.30 10.52 12.49
C THR A 4 -11.43 11.53 13.63
N SER A 5 -11.11 11.15 14.86
CA SER A 5 -10.98 12.06 16.01
C SER A 5 -9.82 13.04 15.88
N ASN A 6 -8.99 12.90 14.84
CA ASN A 6 -7.89 13.81 14.60
C ASN A 6 -8.00 14.48 13.22
N VAL A 7 -9.14 15.11 12.96
CA VAL A 7 -9.41 15.89 11.75
C VAL A 7 -8.31 16.94 11.49
N GLU A 8 -7.75 17.53 12.54
CA GLU A 8 -6.66 18.50 12.46
C GLU A 8 -5.36 17.84 11.94
N PHE A 9 -5.04 16.64 12.44
CA PHE A 9 -3.87 15.90 11.94
C PHE A 9 -4.06 15.51 10.47
N TYR A 10 -5.25 15.09 10.10
CA TYR A 10 -5.61 14.73 8.74
C TYR A 10 -5.48 15.91 7.79
N LYS A 11 -6.01 17.07 8.17
CA LYS A 11 -5.85 18.32 7.44
C LYS A 11 -4.38 18.72 7.32
N ARG A 12 -3.59 18.55 8.37
CA ARG A 12 -2.14 18.78 8.35
C ARG A 12 -1.43 17.86 7.35
N CYS A 13 -1.72 16.57 7.37
CA CYS A 13 -1.15 15.63 6.41
C CYS A 13 -1.51 16.04 4.98
N MET A 14 -2.74 16.40 4.70
CA MET A 14 -3.17 16.86 3.38
C MET A 14 -2.46 18.16 2.95
N THR A 15 -2.25 19.09 3.86
CA THR A 15 -1.64 20.40 3.55
C THR A 15 -0.12 20.30 3.37
N TYR A 16 0.55 19.38 4.08
CA TYR A 16 2.01 19.28 4.10
C TYR A 16 2.57 18.02 3.46
N ALA A 17 1.72 17.18 2.89
CA ALA A 17 2.17 16.00 2.16
C ALA A 17 2.95 16.42 0.91
N SER A 18 4.13 15.82 0.70
CA SER A 18 4.88 15.98 -0.55
C SER A 18 4.22 15.18 -1.67
N PHE A 19 3.63 14.02 -1.33
CA PHE A 19 2.98 13.12 -2.27
C PHE A 19 1.70 12.57 -1.66
N LEU A 20 0.68 12.45 -2.51
CA LEU A 20 -0.57 11.78 -2.19
C LEU A 20 -0.71 10.58 -3.11
N LEU A 21 -0.68 9.36 -2.54
CA LEU A 21 -0.81 8.12 -3.29
C LEU A 21 -2.19 7.51 -3.05
N PRO A 22 -3.08 7.52 -4.06
CA PRO A 22 -4.39 6.92 -3.93
C PRO A 22 -4.32 5.40 -3.72
N LEU A 23 -5.09 4.89 -2.77
CA LEU A 23 -5.34 3.47 -2.59
C LEU A 23 -6.50 3.07 -3.50
N LYS A 24 -6.17 2.40 -4.60
CA LYS A 24 -7.17 1.93 -5.58
C LYS A 24 -7.64 0.55 -5.18
N VAL A 25 -8.92 0.44 -4.89
CA VAL A 25 -9.58 -0.81 -4.51
C VAL A 25 -10.98 -0.86 -5.13
N PRO A 26 -11.59 -2.07 -5.27
CA PRO A 26 -12.95 -2.20 -5.74
C PRO A 26 -13.97 -1.72 -4.71
N ALA A 27 -15.17 -1.40 -5.16
CA ALA A 27 -16.34 -1.40 -4.29
C ALA A 27 -16.70 -2.84 -3.88
N TYR A 28 -17.48 -2.99 -2.84
CA TYR A 28 -17.84 -4.31 -2.30
C TYR A 28 -18.52 -5.22 -3.33
N ASP A 29 -19.42 -4.68 -4.11
CA ASP A 29 -20.15 -5.39 -5.18
C ASP A 29 -19.29 -5.67 -6.42
N GLU A 30 -18.16 -4.98 -6.55
CA GLU A 30 -17.21 -5.17 -7.65
C GLU A 30 -16.13 -6.23 -7.37
N ARG A 31 -16.13 -6.90 -6.22
CA ARG A 31 -15.08 -7.83 -5.81
C ARG A 31 -14.83 -8.99 -6.80
N HIS A 32 -15.83 -9.37 -7.56
CA HIS A 32 -15.76 -10.45 -8.53
C HIS A 32 -15.57 -9.98 -9.98
N ILE A 33 -15.48 -8.69 -10.21
CA ILE A 33 -15.17 -8.16 -11.53
C ILE A 33 -13.74 -8.57 -11.88
N ASP A 34 -13.54 -9.10 -13.09
CA ASP A 34 -12.24 -9.57 -13.58
C ASP A 34 -11.69 -10.87 -12.95
N ASP A 35 -12.51 -11.85 -12.70
CA ASP A 35 -12.09 -13.17 -12.20
C ASP A 35 -10.96 -13.84 -13.01
N LYS A 36 -10.78 -13.47 -14.26
CA LYS A 36 -9.72 -14.01 -15.15
C LYS A 36 -8.47 -13.14 -15.22
N LYS A 37 -8.59 -11.91 -14.81
CA LYS A 37 -7.51 -10.94 -14.93
C LYS A 37 -7.26 -10.32 -13.60
N HIS A 38 -6.45 -10.48 -12.80
CA HIS A 38 -6.21 -9.70 -11.62
C HIS A 38 -7.08 -8.47 -11.54
N TYR A 39 -7.47 -8.06 -10.39
CA TYR A 39 -8.11 -6.77 -10.23
C TYR A 39 -7.06 -5.68 -10.54
N THR A 40 -6.83 -5.48 -11.84
CA THR A 40 -5.77 -4.59 -12.38
C THR A 40 -5.91 -3.15 -11.91
N LYS A 41 -7.07 -2.77 -11.41
CA LYS A 41 -7.35 -1.45 -10.86
C LYS A 41 -7.00 -1.34 -9.37
N SER A 42 -6.78 -2.44 -8.68
CA SER A 42 -6.38 -2.43 -7.28
C SER A 42 -4.86 -2.41 -7.13
N ASN A 43 -4.35 -1.53 -6.30
CA ASN A 43 -2.94 -1.49 -5.91
C ASN A 43 -2.68 -2.02 -4.50
N VAL A 44 -3.73 -2.47 -3.83
CA VAL A 44 -3.65 -3.05 -2.47
C VAL A 44 -3.88 -4.57 -2.50
N ASN A 45 -4.77 -5.04 -3.37
CA ASN A 45 -5.21 -6.44 -3.41
C ASN A 45 -4.37 -7.32 -4.36
N VAL A 46 -3.08 -7.13 -4.43
CA VAL A 46 -2.18 -7.91 -5.30
C VAL A 46 -2.25 -9.40 -5.01
N CYS A 47 -2.53 -9.79 -3.78
CA CYS A 47 -2.70 -11.17 -3.36
C CYS A 47 -3.84 -11.92 -4.09
N TYR A 48 -4.83 -11.20 -4.61
CA TYR A 48 -5.91 -11.80 -5.42
C TYR A 48 -5.56 -11.90 -6.91
N ALA A 49 -4.41 -11.40 -7.31
CA ALA A 49 -3.91 -11.61 -8.66
C ALA A 49 -3.39 -13.04 -8.85
N ALA A 50 -3.32 -13.50 -10.11
CA ALA A 50 -2.76 -14.82 -10.40
C ALA A 50 -1.34 -14.95 -9.81
N PRO A 51 -1.02 -16.08 -9.17
CA PRO A 51 0.30 -16.28 -8.60
C PRO A 51 1.36 -16.29 -9.72
N ARG A 52 2.53 -15.74 -9.43
CA ARG A 52 3.68 -15.73 -10.36
C ARG A 52 4.09 -17.14 -10.79
N ASN A 53 3.94 -18.09 -9.89
CA ASN A 53 4.11 -19.52 -10.15
C ASN A 53 2.76 -20.18 -10.00
N LYS A 54 2.27 -20.82 -11.04
CA LYS A 54 0.94 -21.49 -11.13
C LYS A 54 0.58 -22.46 -10.00
N ARG A 55 1.44 -22.65 -9.01
CA ARG A 55 1.32 -23.68 -7.96
C ARG A 55 1.05 -23.15 -6.55
N LYS A 56 1.12 -21.86 -6.31
CA LYS A 56 1.02 -21.32 -4.95
C LYS A 56 0.19 -20.03 -4.96
N SER A 57 -0.77 -19.90 -4.07
CA SER A 57 -1.46 -18.64 -3.84
C SER A 57 -0.48 -17.60 -3.31
N ARG A 58 -0.77 -16.34 -3.57
CA ARG A 58 -0.03 -15.23 -3.00
C ARG A 58 -0.42 -15.04 -1.54
N ASP A 59 0.53 -14.60 -0.74
CA ASP A 59 0.27 -14.22 0.65
C ASP A 59 -0.73 -13.06 0.70
N TRP A 60 -1.65 -13.08 1.67
CA TRP A 60 -2.65 -12.03 1.83
C TRP A 60 -2.04 -10.65 2.05
N TYR A 61 -0.87 -10.57 2.68
CA TYR A 61 -0.15 -9.32 2.91
C TYR A 61 0.62 -8.82 1.69
N GLU A 62 0.75 -9.58 0.62
CA GLU A 62 1.44 -9.10 -0.57
C GLU A 62 0.74 -7.88 -1.16
N THR A 63 1.44 -6.76 -1.18
CA THR A 63 0.92 -5.45 -1.57
C THR A 63 1.98 -4.68 -2.36
N GLN A 64 1.59 -4.10 -3.46
CA GLN A 64 2.43 -3.22 -4.27
C GLN A 64 1.61 -2.03 -4.71
N LEU A 65 2.10 -0.83 -4.44
CA LEU A 65 1.41 0.39 -4.87
C LEU A 65 1.88 0.79 -6.26
N THR A 66 0.95 0.81 -7.20
CA THR A 66 1.21 1.39 -8.52
C THR A 66 0.87 2.87 -8.46
N VAL A 67 1.87 3.71 -8.67
CA VAL A 67 1.77 5.15 -8.61
C VAL A 67 1.46 5.71 -9.99
N ALA A 68 0.55 6.66 -10.07
CA ALA A 68 0.19 7.30 -11.32
C ALA A 68 1.34 8.14 -11.89
N LYS A 69 1.42 8.23 -13.21
CA LYS A 69 2.49 8.94 -13.92
C LYS A 69 2.61 10.41 -13.48
N GLU A 70 1.50 11.06 -13.25
CA GLU A 70 1.42 12.45 -12.80
C GLU A 70 2.16 12.66 -11.47
N ILE A 71 2.14 11.66 -10.60
CA ILE A 71 2.81 11.69 -9.29
C ILE A 71 4.30 11.38 -9.44
N THR A 72 4.65 10.40 -10.28
CA THR A 72 6.07 10.02 -10.47
C THR A 72 6.92 11.12 -11.12
N HIS A 73 6.28 12.14 -11.69
CA HIS A 73 6.95 13.30 -12.29
C HIS A 73 7.00 14.53 -11.37
N ILE A 74 6.43 14.44 -10.17
CA ILE A 74 6.53 15.52 -9.18
C ILE A 74 7.98 15.62 -8.71
N GLU A 75 8.49 16.86 -8.63
CA GLU A 75 9.83 17.12 -8.11
C GLU A 75 10.00 16.52 -6.70
N GLY A 76 11.10 15.82 -6.50
CA GLY A 76 11.41 15.14 -5.25
C GLY A 76 10.80 13.75 -5.11
N TYR A 77 10.09 13.23 -6.13
CA TYR A 77 9.70 11.82 -6.16
C TYR A 77 10.96 10.93 -6.14
N PRO A 78 10.94 9.79 -5.42
CA PRO A 78 12.13 8.95 -5.28
C PRO A 78 12.70 8.47 -6.61
N GLU A 79 14.02 8.47 -6.72
CA GLU A 79 14.71 7.95 -7.90
C GLU A 79 14.54 6.44 -8.02
N LYS A 80 14.50 5.97 -9.27
CA LYS A 80 14.30 4.55 -9.58
C LYS A 80 15.43 3.70 -8.99
N ASN A 81 15.06 2.64 -8.28
CA ASN A 81 15.96 1.69 -7.63
C ASN A 81 16.88 2.27 -6.55
N VAL A 82 16.66 3.51 -6.13
CA VAL A 82 17.37 4.10 -4.99
C VAL A 82 16.54 3.86 -3.73
N PRO A 83 17.05 3.10 -2.75
CA PRO A 83 16.34 2.86 -1.51
C PRO A 83 16.21 4.13 -0.66
N PHE A 84 15.09 4.22 0.05
CA PHE A 84 14.84 5.28 1.03
C PHE A 84 14.06 4.73 2.22
N PHE A 85 14.12 5.42 3.34
CA PHE A 85 13.40 5.03 4.54
C PHE A 85 12.00 5.61 4.57
N VAL A 86 11.04 4.77 4.91
CA VAL A 86 9.67 5.16 5.25
C VAL A 86 9.51 5.03 6.75
N VAL A 87 9.18 6.14 7.41
CA VAL A 87 8.79 6.16 8.83
C VAL A 87 7.28 6.32 8.87
N THR A 88 6.62 5.38 9.52
CA THR A 88 5.18 5.35 9.60
C THR A 88 4.66 6.19 10.77
N ASP A 89 3.41 6.57 10.68
CA ASP A 89 2.71 7.36 11.69
C ASP A 89 2.56 6.67 13.07
N ASP A 90 2.69 5.36 13.10
CA ASP A 90 2.65 4.53 14.31
C ASP A 90 4.05 4.16 14.84
N GLY A 91 5.10 4.80 14.31
CA GLY A 91 6.45 4.71 14.83
C GLY A 91 7.27 3.54 14.30
N TYR A 92 6.78 2.80 13.31
CA TYR A 92 7.57 1.80 12.59
C TYR A 92 8.35 2.43 11.44
N TRP A 93 9.32 1.73 10.94
CA TRP A 93 10.05 2.12 9.75
C TRP A 93 10.43 0.92 8.90
N PHE A 94 10.58 1.15 7.62
CA PHE A 94 11.09 0.15 6.69
C PHE A 94 11.78 0.83 5.50
N LYS A 95 12.62 0.06 4.82
CA LYS A 95 13.27 0.50 3.60
C LYS A 95 12.34 0.25 2.41
N ALA A 96 12.16 1.25 1.59
CA ALA A 96 11.34 1.19 0.37
C ALA A 96 12.15 1.59 -0.85
N HIS A 97 11.64 1.28 -2.02
CA HIS A 97 12.18 1.72 -3.29
C HIS A 97 11.04 1.90 -4.31
N THR A 98 11.35 2.58 -5.38
CA THR A 98 10.49 2.65 -6.56
C THR A 98 11.13 1.93 -7.72
N THR A 99 10.33 1.16 -8.46
CA THR A 99 10.81 0.27 -9.53
C THR A 99 9.88 0.30 -10.75
N SER A 100 10.13 -0.57 -11.71
CA SER A 100 9.37 -0.75 -12.96
C SER A 100 9.52 0.41 -13.95
N ASP A 101 8.92 0.26 -15.12
CA ASP A 101 8.92 1.30 -16.15
C ASP A 101 8.16 2.54 -15.67
N GLY A 102 8.74 3.70 -15.90
CA GLY A 102 8.18 4.96 -15.41
C GLY A 102 8.24 5.12 -13.90
N ASN A 103 9.04 4.31 -13.20
CA ASN A 103 9.26 4.42 -11.75
C ASN A 103 7.97 4.33 -10.91
N LYS A 104 6.98 3.58 -11.41
CA LYS A 104 5.61 3.59 -10.90
C LYS A 104 5.32 2.62 -9.77
N GLN A 105 6.22 1.68 -9.50
CA GLN A 105 5.99 0.66 -8.48
C GLN A 105 6.68 1.05 -7.18
N PHE A 106 5.89 1.36 -6.17
CA PHE A 106 6.35 1.64 -4.81
C PHE A 106 6.19 0.37 -3.96
N SER A 107 7.28 -0.13 -3.39
CA SER A 107 7.30 -1.36 -2.59
C SER A 107 8.40 -1.35 -1.53
N ALA A 108 8.28 -2.23 -0.52
CA ALA A 108 9.33 -2.44 0.46
C ALA A 108 10.49 -3.22 -0.16
N VAL A 109 11.70 -2.94 0.31
CA VAL A 109 12.91 -3.64 -0.10
C VAL A 109 13.04 -4.95 0.67
N GLY A 110 13.32 -6.03 -0.02
CA GLY A 110 13.66 -7.32 0.56
C GLY A 110 12.46 -8.20 0.92
N ASP A 111 11.43 -7.67 1.56
CA ASP A 111 10.21 -8.41 1.91
C ASP A 111 8.97 -7.70 1.36
N GLU A 112 8.36 -8.28 0.33
CA GLU A 112 7.14 -7.74 -0.32
C GLU A 112 5.92 -7.68 0.63
N LEU A 113 5.98 -8.32 1.81
CA LEU A 113 4.88 -8.35 2.77
C LEU A 113 4.90 -7.17 3.76
N ILE A 114 6.01 -6.50 3.93
CA ILE A 114 6.16 -5.43 4.94
C ILE A 114 5.12 -4.33 4.73
N MET A 115 4.98 -3.84 3.51
CA MET A 115 4.03 -2.79 3.19
C MET A 115 2.58 -3.24 3.43
N GLY A 116 2.27 -4.48 3.10
CA GLY A 116 0.95 -5.06 3.36
C GLY A 116 0.67 -5.28 4.83
N ARG A 117 1.65 -5.68 5.62
CA ARG A 117 1.51 -5.75 7.09
C ARG A 117 1.19 -4.39 7.68
N TRP A 118 1.82 -3.35 7.17
CA TRP A 118 1.51 -2.00 7.59
C TRP A 118 0.10 -1.57 7.14
N LEU A 119 -0.25 -1.69 5.86
CA LEU A 119 -1.52 -1.19 5.31
C LEU A 119 -2.71 -2.09 5.65
N LYS A 120 -2.63 -3.36 5.33
CA LYS A 120 -3.73 -4.32 5.55
C LYS A 120 -3.84 -4.71 7.03
N GLY A 121 -2.73 -4.80 7.72
CA GLY A 121 -2.70 -5.08 9.15
C GLY A 121 -3.47 -4.07 9.98
N ARG A 122 -3.47 -2.81 9.59
CA ARG A 122 -4.27 -1.76 10.22
C ARG A 122 -5.77 -1.97 10.05
N LEU A 123 -6.18 -2.29 8.84
CA LEU A 123 -7.58 -2.57 8.52
C LEU A 123 -8.07 -3.82 9.27
N ALA A 124 -7.21 -4.84 9.35
CA ALA A 124 -7.51 -6.03 10.14
C ALA A 124 -7.59 -5.72 11.65
N ALA A 125 -6.66 -4.95 12.19
CA ALA A 125 -6.69 -4.52 13.59
C ALA A 125 -7.91 -3.65 13.92
N ALA A 126 -8.43 -2.91 12.94
CA ALA A 126 -9.67 -2.15 13.07
C ALA A 126 -10.94 -3.02 12.95
N GLY A 127 -10.80 -4.33 12.69
CA GLY A 127 -11.94 -5.24 12.54
C GLY A 127 -12.69 -5.13 11.23
N LEU A 128 -12.14 -4.45 10.21
CA LEU A 128 -12.80 -4.20 8.93
C LEU A 128 -12.64 -5.37 7.95
N VAL A 129 -11.60 -6.16 8.10
CA VAL A 129 -11.28 -7.30 7.24
C VAL A 129 -10.53 -8.36 8.05
N ALA A 130 -10.66 -9.62 7.66
CA ALA A 130 -9.87 -10.70 8.24
C ALA A 130 -8.82 -11.21 7.23
N PRO A 131 -7.56 -11.40 7.64
CA PRO A 131 -6.56 -12.07 6.83
C PRO A 131 -7.02 -13.46 6.42
N VAL A 132 -6.70 -13.89 5.21
CA VAL A 132 -6.98 -15.23 4.71
C VAL A 132 -5.69 -15.98 4.43
N ASN A 133 -5.63 -17.26 4.77
CA ASN A 133 -4.44 -18.09 4.57
C ASN A 133 -4.20 -18.45 3.09
N ASP A 134 -5.27 -18.56 2.32
CA ASP A 134 -5.23 -18.91 0.91
C ASP A 134 -6.26 -18.08 0.14
N THR A 135 -5.79 -17.08 -0.56
CA THR A 135 -6.65 -16.16 -1.33
C THR A 135 -7.36 -16.83 -2.49
N GLN A 136 -6.87 -18.00 -2.98
CA GLN A 136 -7.55 -18.76 -4.03
C GLN A 136 -8.77 -19.51 -3.50
N LYS A 137 -8.79 -19.84 -2.21
CA LYS A 137 -9.92 -20.48 -1.54
C LYS A 137 -10.96 -19.49 -1.02
N ASP A 138 -10.64 -18.22 -0.97
CA ASP A 138 -11.56 -17.15 -0.62
C ASP A 138 -12.48 -16.82 -1.80
N THR A 139 -13.40 -17.73 -2.09
CA THR A 139 -14.32 -17.65 -3.25
C THR A 139 -15.22 -16.44 -3.19
N ASP A 140 -15.62 -16.03 -2.00
CA ASP A 140 -16.45 -14.84 -1.78
C ASP A 140 -15.64 -13.55 -1.67
N ARG A 141 -14.30 -13.67 -1.72
CA ARG A 141 -13.35 -12.57 -1.62
C ARG A 141 -13.56 -11.68 -0.39
N LEU A 142 -13.88 -12.30 0.73
CA LEU A 142 -14.13 -11.60 2.00
C LEU A 142 -12.86 -10.98 2.58
N GLY A 143 -11.71 -11.49 2.26
CA GLY A 143 -10.41 -10.90 2.63
C GLY A 143 -9.95 -9.77 1.69
N MET A 144 -10.70 -9.41 0.66
CA MET A 144 -10.34 -8.33 -0.25
C MET A 144 -10.68 -6.97 0.37
N ILE A 145 -9.73 -6.05 0.31
CA ILE A 145 -9.95 -4.67 0.74
C ILE A 145 -10.87 -3.96 -0.26
N THR A 146 -11.90 -3.31 0.23
CA THR A 146 -12.88 -2.58 -0.56
C THR A 146 -12.89 -1.09 -0.24
N LYS A 147 -13.55 -0.33 -1.10
CA LYS A 147 -13.74 1.11 -0.93
C LYS A 147 -14.42 1.46 0.38
N GLU A 148 -15.47 0.71 0.72
CA GLU A 148 -16.26 0.91 1.93
C GLU A 148 -15.41 0.69 3.18
N MET A 149 -14.50 -0.30 3.18
CA MET A 149 -13.55 -0.52 4.26
C MET A 149 -12.61 0.67 4.45
N LEU A 150 -12.07 1.23 3.36
CA LEU A 150 -11.21 2.41 3.43
C LEU A 150 -11.97 3.64 3.91
N GLN A 151 -13.21 3.82 3.49
CA GLN A 151 -14.07 4.92 3.92
C GLN A 151 -14.43 4.81 5.39
N GLU A 152 -14.78 3.61 5.87
CA GLU A 152 -15.05 3.36 7.29
C GLU A 152 -13.80 3.57 8.14
N TYR A 153 -12.63 3.17 7.63
CA TYR A 153 -11.36 3.45 8.27
C TYR A 153 -11.01 4.94 8.28
N GLY A 154 -11.52 5.69 7.31
CA GLY A 154 -11.31 7.12 7.15
C GLY A 154 -10.05 7.51 6.37
N CYS A 155 -9.49 6.59 5.56
CA CYS A 155 -8.28 6.88 4.80
C CYS A 155 -8.28 6.13 3.45
N GLU A 156 -8.46 6.87 2.38
CA GLU A 156 -8.42 6.35 1.01
C GLU A 156 -7.10 6.64 0.29
N ASN A 157 -6.17 7.34 0.94
CA ASN A 157 -4.90 7.74 0.36
C ASN A 157 -3.76 7.54 1.35
N LEU A 158 -2.55 7.35 0.82
CA LEU A 158 -1.33 7.50 1.60
C LEU A 158 -0.79 8.92 1.44
N TYR A 159 -0.52 9.56 2.55
CA TYR A 159 0.09 10.88 2.62
C TYR A 159 1.57 10.71 2.96
N LEU A 160 2.43 11.01 2.01
CA LEU A 160 3.88 10.90 2.18
C LEU A 160 4.48 12.29 2.26
N LYS A 161 5.28 12.51 3.29
CA LYS A 161 6.04 13.74 3.46
C LYS A 161 7.53 13.44 3.33
N LYS A 162 8.20 14.13 2.42
CA LYS A 162 9.66 14.12 2.36
C LYS A 162 10.20 15.00 3.49
N THR A 163 10.98 14.40 4.39
CA THR A 163 11.48 15.11 5.58
C THR A 163 12.76 15.89 5.31
N GLY A 164 13.50 15.53 4.27
CA GLY A 164 14.85 16.06 4.02
C GLY A 164 15.92 15.52 4.99
N GLN A 165 15.54 14.63 5.90
CA GLN A 165 16.48 13.97 6.81
C GLN A 165 17.14 12.79 6.09
N THR A 166 18.43 12.62 6.35
CA THR A 166 19.19 11.44 5.90
C THR A 166 19.25 10.45 7.05
N ALA A 167 18.86 9.21 6.79
CA ALA A 167 19.07 8.10 7.71
C ALA A 167 20.27 7.28 7.22
N LEU A 168 21.07 6.80 8.15
CA LEU A 168 22.19 5.92 7.85
C LEU A 168 21.79 4.48 8.12
N ASP A 169 22.21 3.58 7.24
CA ASP A 169 22.14 2.15 7.50
C ASP A 169 23.12 1.75 8.62
N GLU A 170 23.02 0.51 9.14
CA GLU A 170 23.89 0.00 10.20
C GLU A 170 25.37 0.02 9.81
N ASP A 171 25.67 -0.04 8.53
CA ASP A 171 27.03 0.09 7.97
C ASP A 171 27.48 1.54 7.74
N GLY A 172 26.64 2.52 8.06
CA GLY A 172 26.94 3.95 7.89
C GLY A 172 26.71 4.50 6.49
N THR A 173 26.07 3.73 5.60
CA THR A 173 25.66 4.23 4.27
C THR A 173 24.31 4.95 4.37
N ALA A 174 24.09 5.97 3.49
CA ALA A 174 22.90 6.80 3.49
C ALA A 174 21.86 6.28 2.49
#